data_222f9f8a1c27c94ef6e6833250534539
#
_entry.id   222f9f8a1c27c94ef6e6833250534539
#
_cell.length_a   1.000
_cell.length_b   1.000
_cell.length_c   1.000
_cell.angle_alpha   90.00
_cell.angle_beta   90.00
_cell.angle_gamma   90.00
#
_symmetry.space_group_name_H-M   'P 1'
#
loop_
_entity.id
_entity.type
_entity.pdbx_description
1 polymer ?
#
loop_
_entity_poly.entity_id
_entity_poly.type
_entity_poly.pdbx_seq_one_letter_code
_entity_poly.pdbx_strand_id
1 'polypeptide(L)'
;MSQIHGINSPLTAFGALIRNPRVIITMKLRLAQVSDILNVAPSSPDAVVTGCSIDSRTVQPGELFFAIRGPRFDGHDFVGAALEAGAVAAVVERGEGLRVANTIQALQKLAASVRRLWGRRLVAVTGSVGKTTTKEMIAAVLATRFRIHRSEGNLNNQYGLPLSLLKLEESHEAGVFELGMSHAGEIAALARIAQPDTGVVTAVAPVHLEYFPSGIEGIARAKRELIDSLPAGGIAILNADDQFVSRFGESFEGFQLSFRIDRQADFRACDICEDGDGSQRFRLQWEGEPVEVRLALVGRHNVLNALAALATAQTFGIHPSRAAAALAAFRPLKMRGEILEWNGVRIVNDCYNSNPRALEFLLDTLARAGKGRRRIAVLGEMLELGPASPDLHREAGRRAVAAADCLVAVRGDARYFLEGAAAAGMAAAHLAFFDTPAEAADHLASLLQPGDVVLFKASRGVKLEDAVAKLMNCGLRNADCGVPPKAAGCNPQSQIRDPKSI
;
A
#
# COMPACT_ATOMS: atom_id res chain seq x y z
N MET A 1 15.57 50.06 17.96
CA MET A 1 16.76 49.44 17.37
C MET A 1 16.89 48.05 18.02
N SER A 2 16.31 47.03 17.42
CA SER A 2 16.46 45.64 17.81
C SER A 2 16.84 44.86 16.54
N GLN A 3 18.03 44.26 16.61
CA GLN A 3 18.60 43.45 15.51
C GLN A 3 17.77 42.20 15.32
N ILE A 4 17.23 42.03 14.13
CA ILE A 4 16.65 40.78 13.68
C ILE A 4 17.81 39.91 13.17
N HIS A 5 18.15 38.86 13.91
CA HIS A 5 19.08 37.83 13.46
C HIS A 5 18.40 37.02 12.35
N GLY A 6 18.96 37.09 11.14
CA GLY A 6 18.57 36.25 10.04
C GLY A 6 18.89 34.78 10.36
N ILE A 7 17.85 33.97 10.48
CA ILE A 7 17.97 32.53 10.54
C ILE A 7 18.22 32.06 9.10
N ASN A 8 19.47 31.73 8.79
CA ASN A 8 19.81 31.03 7.55
C ASN A 8 19.07 29.68 7.55
N SER A 9 18.15 29.53 6.62
CA SER A 9 17.41 28.27 6.42
C SER A 9 18.41 27.13 6.15
N PRO A 10 18.35 26.02 6.91
CA PRO A 10 19.27 24.88 6.73
C PRO A 10 19.10 24.16 5.39
N LEU A 11 18.09 24.49 4.60
CA LEU A 11 17.78 23.87 3.31
C LEU A 11 18.79 24.22 2.20
N THR A 12 19.59 25.28 2.33
CA THR A 12 20.63 25.64 1.34
C THR A 12 21.93 24.84 1.49
N ALA A 13 22.16 24.17 2.62
CA ALA A 13 23.39 23.39 2.86
C ALA A 13 23.41 22.01 2.17
N PHE A 14 22.28 21.49 1.71
CA PHE A 14 22.18 20.17 1.08
C PHE A 14 22.65 20.11 -0.38
N GLY A 15 22.89 21.24 -1.03
CA GLY A 15 23.36 21.28 -2.43
C GLY A 15 24.81 20.88 -2.65
N ALA A 16 25.63 20.75 -1.61
CA ALA A 16 27.09 20.63 -1.74
C ALA A 16 27.66 19.19 -1.61
N LEU A 17 26.86 18.18 -1.30
CA LEU A 17 27.34 16.82 -1.02
C LEU A 17 27.30 15.84 -2.22
N ILE A 18 27.11 16.36 -3.46
CA ILE A 18 27.07 15.50 -4.66
C ILE A 18 28.23 15.84 -5.57
N ARG A 19 29.43 15.36 -5.27
CA ARG A 19 30.50 15.15 -6.27
C ARG A 19 31.40 14.00 -5.84
N ASN A 20 31.01 12.79 -6.20
CA ASN A 20 31.94 11.67 -6.30
C ASN A 20 32.00 11.19 -7.76
N PRO A 21 33.19 10.79 -8.29
CA PRO A 21 33.37 10.53 -9.71
C PRO A 21 32.51 9.37 -10.19
N ARG A 22 31.97 9.53 -11.38
CA ARG A 22 31.06 8.67 -12.11
C ARG A 22 31.60 7.23 -12.21
N VAL A 23 31.08 6.32 -11.38
CA VAL A 23 31.06 4.91 -11.71
C VAL A 23 29.79 4.68 -12.50
N ILE A 24 29.93 4.24 -13.74
CA ILE A 24 28.78 3.90 -14.61
C ILE A 24 28.16 2.64 -14.04
N ILE A 25 26.99 2.77 -13.39
CA ILE A 25 26.23 1.65 -12.85
C ILE A 25 24.98 1.52 -13.74
N THR A 26 25.09 0.68 -14.73
CA THR A 26 23.92 -0.01 -15.28
C THR A 26 23.70 -1.26 -14.44
N MET A 27 22.45 -1.71 -14.25
CA MET A 27 22.13 -3.02 -13.65
C MET A 27 22.72 -4.22 -14.44
N LYS A 28 23.60 -3.97 -15.39
CA LYS A 28 24.38 -5.00 -16.08
C LYS A 28 25.65 -5.30 -15.29
N LEU A 29 25.49 -5.89 -14.12
CA LEU A 29 26.60 -6.45 -13.38
C LEU A 29 27.18 -7.63 -14.16
N ARG A 30 28.50 -7.74 -14.24
CA ARG A 30 29.13 -8.98 -14.69
C ARG A 30 28.92 -10.04 -13.62
N LEU A 31 28.78 -11.29 -14.02
CA LEU A 31 28.63 -12.39 -13.09
C LEU A 31 29.81 -12.49 -12.11
N ALA A 32 31.01 -12.11 -12.53
CA ALA A 32 32.18 -11.95 -11.65
C ALA A 32 31.91 -10.97 -10.50
N GLN A 33 31.32 -9.80 -10.76
CA GLN A 33 30.98 -8.80 -9.72
C GLN A 33 29.91 -9.34 -8.74
N VAL A 34 28.91 -10.05 -9.29
CA VAL A 34 27.91 -10.74 -8.45
C VAL A 34 28.59 -11.77 -7.56
N SER A 35 29.51 -12.56 -8.12
CA SER A 35 30.25 -13.59 -7.41
C SER A 35 31.13 -13.02 -6.31
N ASP A 36 31.81 -11.91 -6.57
CA ASP A 36 32.59 -11.16 -5.57
C ASP A 36 31.69 -10.66 -4.44
N ILE A 37 30.54 -10.06 -4.78
CA ILE A 37 29.55 -9.60 -3.77
C ILE A 37 29.08 -10.79 -2.92
N LEU A 38 28.80 -11.92 -3.53
CA LEU A 38 28.28 -13.10 -2.82
C LEU A 38 29.38 -13.93 -2.13
N ASN A 39 30.67 -13.70 -2.44
CA ASN A 39 31.85 -14.49 -2.01
C ASN A 39 31.79 -15.93 -2.52
N VAL A 40 31.53 -16.11 -3.81
CA VAL A 40 31.47 -17.42 -4.49
C VAL A 40 32.28 -17.39 -5.78
N ALA A 41 32.72 -18.56 -6.26
CA ALA A 41 33.42 -18.66 -7.54
C ALA A 41 32.43 -18.49 -8.71
N PRO A 42 32.74 -17.69 -9.74
CA PRO A 42 31.89 -17.56 -10.92
C PRO A 42 32.05 -18.74 -11.87
N SER A 43 30.94 -19.23 -12.44
CA SER A 43 30.94 -20.26 -13.49
C SER A 43 31.25 -19.68 -14.88
N SER A 44 30.91 -18.41 -15.13
CA SER A 44 31.11 -17.67 -16.38
C SER A 44 31.34 -16.19 -16.08
N PRO A 45 32.59 -15.79 -15.74
CA PRO A 45 32.88 -14.48 -15.16
C PRO A 45 32.45 -13.28 -16.01
N ASP A 46 32.51 -13.41 -17.34
CA ASP A 46 32.19 -12.32 -18.28
C ASP A 46 30.71 -12.21 -18.65
N ALA A 47 29.89 -13.15 -18.24
CA ALA A 47 28.45 -13.11 -18.49
C ALA A 47 27.81 -11.89 -17.84
N VAL A 48 26.88 -11.23 -18.55
CA VAL A 48 26.18 -10.03 -18.07
C VAL A 48 24.87 -10.45 -17.44
N VAL A 49 24.64 -10.02 -16.20
CA VAL A 49 23.37 -10.16 -15.49
C VAL A 49 22.49 -8.95 -15.81
N THR A 50 21.34 -9.20 -16.44
CA THR A 50 20.41 -8.16 -16.88
C THR A 50 19.27 -7.89 -15.88
N GLY A 51 19.09 -8.77 -14.91
CA GLY A 51 18.05 -8.71 -13.88
C GLY A 51 18.14 -9.89 -12.92
N CYS A 52 17.17 -9.98 -12.02
CA CYS A 52 17.07 -11.07 -11.06
C CYS A 52 15.63 -11.57 -10.94
N SER A 53 15.44 -12.87 -10.83
CA SER A 53 14.14 -13.52 -10.64
C SER A 53 14.18 -14.56 -9.53
N ILE A 54 13.04 -14.81 -8.89
CA ILE A 54 12.78 -15.91 -7.96
C ILE A 54 11.67 -16.85 -8.47
N ASP A 55 11.14 -16.58 -9.67
CA ASP A 55 10.06 -17.37 -10.29
C ASP A 55 10.52 -17.84 -11.67
N SER A 56 10.74 -19.15 -11.81
CA SER A 56 11.21 -19.78 -13.06
C SER A 56 10.27 -19.58 -14.24
N ARG A 57 8.98 -19.31 -14.00
CA ARG A 57 7.96 -19.08 -15.06
C ARG A 57 8.08 -17.69 -15.70
N THR A 58 8.73 -16.76 -15.04
CA THR A 58 8.84 -15.35 -15.48
C THR A 58 10.27 -14.91 -15.74
N VAL A 59 11.24 -15.80 -15.56
CA VAL A 59 12.67 -15.55 -15.84
C VAL A 59 12.82 -15.08 -17.29
N GLN A 60 13.62 -14.02 -17.46
CA GLN A 60 14.00 -13.51 -18.77
C GLN A 60 15.45 -13.90 -19.11
N PRO A 61 15.81 -14.03 -20.41
CA PRO A 61 17.17 -14.30 -20.82
C PRO A 61 18.16 -13.28 -20.22
N GLY A 62 19.23 -13.80 -19.63
CA GLY A 62 20.26 -13.01 -18.97
C GLY A 62 19.98 -12.67 -17.51
N GLU A 63 18.83 -13.02 -16.95
CA GLU A 63 18.56 -12.84 -15.52
C GLU A 63 19.29 -13.88 -14.65
N LEU A 64 19.57 -13.50 -13.41
CA LEU A 64 20.07 -14.39 -12.35
C LEU A 64 18.89 -14.97 -11.58
N PHE A 65 18.77 -16.29 -11.54
CA PHE A 65 17.71 -16.97 -10.80
C PHE A 65 18.14 -17.26 -9.36
N PHE A 66 17.31 -16.89 -8.38
CA PHE A 66 17.53 -17.25 -6.96
C PHE A 66 16.59 -18.37 -6.56
N ALA A 67 17.15 -19.54 -6.24
CA ALA A 67 16.40 -20.72 -5.81
C ALA A 67 15.95 -20.58 -4.35
N ILE A 68 14.88 -19.85 -4.13
CA ILE A 68 14.33 -19.57 -2.79
C ILE A 68 13.49 -20.75 -2.31
N ARG A 69 13.73 -21.19 -1.06
CA ARG A 69 12.88 -22.18 -0.40
C ARG A 69 11.70 -21.46 0.28
N GLY A 70 10.51 -21.73 -0.20
CA GLY A 70 9.25 -21.26 0.39
C GLY A 70 8.53 -22.35 1.21
N PRO A 71 7.42 -22.02 1.86
CA PRO A 71 6.67 -22.97 2.69
C PRO A 71 5.97 -24.08 1.89
N ARG A 72 5.71 -23.87 0.60
CA ARG A 72 4.99 -24.82 -0.28
C ARG A 72 5.84 -25.37 -1.42
N PHE A 73 6.88 -24.67 -1.84
CA PHE A 73 7.74 -25.00 -2.97
C PHE A 73 9.19 -24.75 -2.63
N ASP A 74 10.08 -25.58 -3.16
CA ASP A 74 11.53 -25.36 -3.09
C ASP A 74 12.01 -24.87 -4.47
N GLY A 75 12.55 -23.66 -4.53
CA GLY A 75 13.07 -23.06 -5.76
C GLY A 75 14.18 -23.87 -6.44
N HIS A 76 14.89 -24.75 -5.68
CA HIS A 76 15.93 -25.62 -6.23
C HIS A 76 15.39 -26.65 -7.23
N ASP A 77 14.11 -27.03 -7.09
CA ASP A 77 13.46 -27.99 -8.02
C ASP A 77 13.20 -27.35 -9.40
N PHE A 78 13.30 -26.03 -9.52
CA PHE A 78 13.05 -25.26 -10.72
C PHE A 78 14.29 -24.64 -11.36
N VAL A 79 15.50 -24.98 -10.88
CA VAL A 79 16.77 -24.44 -11.41
C VAL A 79 16.94 -24.83 -12.89
N GLY A 80 16.69 -26.10 -13.24
CA GLY A 80 16.75 -26.54 -14.64
C GLY A 80 15.84 -25.73 -15.54
N ALA A 81 14.57 -25.59 -15.17
CA ALA A 81 13.61 -24.81 -15.94
C ALA A 81 13.99 -23.31 -16.06
N ALA A 82 14.60 -22.72 -15.02
CA ALA A 82 15.07 -21.34 -15.08
C ALA A 82 16.26 -21.18 -16.04
N LEU A 83 17.19 -22.14 -16.07
CA LEU A 83 18.33 -22.14 -17.02
C LEU A 83 17.86 -22.37 -18.45
N GLU A 84 16.91 -23.27 -18.67
CA GLU A 84 16.28 -23.49 -19.98
C GLU A 84 15.53 -22.25 -20.48
N ALA A 85 14.92 -21.47 -19.57
CA ALA A 85 14.29 -20.18 -19.88
C ALA A 85 15.31 -19.06 -20.17
N GLY A 86 16.61 -19.32 -20.04
CA GLY A 86 17.69 -18.39 -20.36
C GLY A 86 18.30 -17.65 -19.17
N ALA A 87 18.07 -18.11 -17.94
CA ALA A 87 18.82 -17.59 -16.80
C ALA A 87 20.34 -17.76 -17.04
N VAL A 88 21.11 -16.70 -16.78
CA VAL A 88 22.58 -16.71 -16.96
C VAL A 88 23.29 -17.59 -15.93
N ALA A 89 22.72 -17.71 -14.75
CA ALA A 89 23.15 -18.59 -13.67
C ALA A 89 22.02 -18.74 -12.63
N ALA A 90 22.17 -19.70 -11.71
CA ALA A 90 21.30 -19.85 -10.55
C ALA A 90 22.11 -19.66 -9.26
N VAL A 91 21.55 -18.95 -8.27
CA VAL A 91 22.05 -18.87 -6.90
C VAL A 91 21.33 -19.94 -6.08
N VAL A 92 22.08 -20.86 -5.49
CA VAL A 92 21.55 -22.09 -4.88
C VAL A 92 22.19 -22.35 -3.52
N GLU A 93 21.48 -23.10 -2.64
CA GLU A 93 22.04 -23.64 -1.40
C GLU A 93 22.60 -25.06 -1.63
N ARG A 94 22.10 -25.76 -2.64
CA ARG A 94 22.51 -27.12 -3.05
C ARG A 94 22.45 -27.29 -4.56
N GLY A 95 23.17 -28.26 -5.09
CA GLY A 95 23.22 -28.54 -6.55
C GLY A 95 24.20 -27.65 -7.29
N GLU A 96 24.02 -27.57 -8.62
CA GLU A 96 24.87 -26.78 -9.52
C GLU A 96 24.42 -25.31 -9.55
N GLY A 97 25.37 -24.38 -9.51
CA GLY A 97 25.13 -22.93 -9.53
C GLY A 97 26.10 -22.14 -8.62
N LEU A 98 25.81 -20.89 -8.43
CA LEU A 98 26.51 -20.03 -7.44
C LEU A 98 26.06 -20.44 -6.04
N ARG A 99 26.90 -21.23 -5.39
CA ARG A 99 26.53 -21.87 -4.13
C ARG A 99 26.71 -20.95 -2.95
N VAL A 100 25.65 -20.69 -2.21
CA VAL A 100 25.59 -19.83 -1.02
C VAL A 100 25.03 -20.59 0.18
N ALA A 101 25.26 -20.08 1.39
CA ALA A 101 24.68 -20.66 2.60
C ALA A 101 23.16 -20.42 2.74
N ASN A 102 22.66 -19.28 2.22
CA ASN A 102 21.24 -18.92 2.25
C ASN A 102 20.91 -18.02 1.07
N THR A 103 19.99 -18.45 0.23
CA THR A 103 19.63 -17.75 -1.01
C THR A 103 18.90 -16.44 -0.78
N ILE A 104 18.11 -16.33 0.31
CA ILE A 104 17.42 -15.08 0.68
C ILE A 104 18.44 -14.03 1.12
N GLN A 105 19.38 -14.41 1.99
CA GLN A 105 20.45 -13.51 2.42
C GLN A 105 21.37 -13.08 1.26
N ALA A 106 21.62 -13.98 0.31
CA ALA A 106 22.37 -13.66 -0.90
C ALA A 106 21.64 -12.62 -1.76
N LEU A 107 20.33 -12.78 -1.98
CA LEU A 107 19.49 -11.82 -2.68
C LEU A 107 19.51 -10.44 -1.99
N GLN A 108 19.35 -10.42 -0.68
CA GLN A 108 19.39 -9.20 0.14
C GLN A 108 20.77 -8.52 0.11
N LYS A 109 21.85 -9.29 0.19
CA LYS A 109 23.25 -8.80 0.12
C LYS A 109 23.54 -8.16 -1.23
N LEU A 110 23.11 -8.80 -2.33
CA LEU A 110 23.25 -8.26 -3.66
C LEU A 110 22.45 -6.94 -3.81
N ALA A 111 21.20 -6.92 -3.37
CA ALA A 111 20.35 -5.71 -3.42
C ALA A 111 20.92 -4.55 -2.60
N ALA A 112 21.41 -4.82 -1.38
CA ALA A 112 22.06 -3.81 -0.54
C ALA A 112 23.35 -3.26 -1.18
N SER A 113 24.08 -4.11 -1.91
CA SER A 113 25.29 -3.69 -2.64
C SER A 113 24.94 -2.81 -3.84
N VAL A 114 23.92 -3.19 -4.64
CA VAL A 114 23.40 -2.37 -5.73
C VAL A 114 22.88 -1.02 -5.20
N ARG A 115 22.15 -1.04 -4.09
CA ARG A 115 21.66 0.19 -3.44
C ARG A 115 22.80 1.15 -3.06
N ARG A 116 23.87 0.63 -2.45
CA ARG A 116 25.05 1.43 -2.08
C ARG A 116 25.77 2.00 -3.31
N LEU A 117 25.95 1.18 -4.35
CA LEU A 117 26.58 1.59 -5.59
C LEU A 117 25.76 2.68 -6.31
N TRP A 118 24.45 2.55 -6.32
CA TRP A 118 23.55 3.55 -6.91
C TRP A 118 23.63 4.89 -6.17
N GLY A 119 23.74 4.90 -4.84
CA GLY A 119 24.16 6.05 -4.01
C GLY A 119 23.27 7.29 -4.05
N ARG A 120 22.08 7.23 -4.67
CA ARG A 120 21.17 8.40 -4.76
C ARG A 120 20.12 8.35 -3.66
N ARG A 121 19.35 9.44 -3.52
CA ARG A 121 18.35 9.58 -2.45
C ARG A 121 17.21 8.58 -2.60
N LEU A 122 16.86 7.96 -1.48
CA LEU A 122 15.80 6.97 -1.38
C LEU A 122 14.81 7.34 -0.28
N VAL A 123 13.54 7.39 -0.65
CA VAL A 123 12.41 7.57 0.27
C VAL A 123 11.84 6.20 0.60
N ALA A 124 11.73 5.88 1.88
CA ALA A 124 11.03 4.70 2.38
C ALA A 124 9.69 5.10 3.02
N VAL A 125 8.63 4.35 2.71
CA VAL A 125 7.28 4.59 3.23
C VAL A 125 6.80 3.37 4.00
N THR A 126 6.39 3.57 5.26
CA THR A 126 5.72 2.54 6.07
C THR A 126 4.46 3.07 6.74
N GLY A 127 3.72 2.19 7.40
CA GLY A 127 2.48 2.48 8.13
C GLY A 127 1.51 1.31 8.09
N SER A 128 0.45 1.37 8.87
CA SER A 128 -0.62 0.37 8.86
C SER A 128 -1.54 0.55 7.64
N VAL A 129 -1.88 1.79 7.31
CA VAL A 129 -2.75 2.19 6.19
C VAL A 129 -2.09 3.28 5.35
N GLY A 130 -2.46 3.40 4.08
CA GLY A 130 -2.00 4.50 3.21
C GLY A 130 -0.64 4.31 2.54
N LYS A 131 0.19 3.32 2.92
CA LYS A 131 1.56 3.11 2.39
C LYS A 131 1.66 3.20 0.88
N THR A 132 0.95 2.36 0.17
CA THR A 132 1.05 2.25 -1.30
C THR A 132 0.55 3.52 -1.99
N THR A 133 -0.57 4.08 -1.55
CA THR A 133 -1.11 5.33 -2.10
C THR A 133 -0.12 6.49 -1.87
N THR A 134 0.43 6.60 -0.66
CA THR A 134 1.45 7.61 -0.34
C THR A 134 2.71 7.42 -1.19
N LYS A 135 3.22 6.19 -1.31
CA LYS A 135 4.37 5.86 -2.17
C LYS A 135 4.13 6.29 -3.62
N GLU A 136 2.97 5.96 -4.19
CA GLU A 136 2.64 6.32 -5.57
C GLU A 136 2.45 7.84 -5.75
N MET A 137 1.83 8.54 -4.78
CA MET A 137 1.73 10.00 -4.79
C MET A 137 3.12 10.65 -4.71
N ILE A 138 4.00 10.18 -3.82
CA ILE A 138 5.39 10.67 -3.73
C ILE A 138 6.10 10.46 -5.07
N ALA A 139 6.00 9.27 -5.65
CA ALA A 139 6.61 8.96 -6.94
C ALA A 139 6.10 9.88 -8.05
N ALA A 140 4.77 10.11 -8.12
CA ALA A 140 4.17 11.01 -9.11
C ALA A 140 4.65 12.44 -8.96
N VAL A 141 4.75 12.94 -7.74
CA VAL A 141 5.24 14.30 -7.48
C VAL A 141 6.72 14.44 -7.81
N LEU A 142 7.57 13.51 -7.36
CA LEU A 142 9.00 13.53 -7.64
C LEU A 142 9.30 13.36 -9.14
N ALA A 143 8.47 12.59 -9.87
CA ALA A 143 8.59 12.40 -11.32
C ALA A 143 8.39 13.70 -12.12
N THR A 144 7.85 14.76 -11.52
CA THR A 144 7.77 16.08 -12.17
C THR A 144 9.15 16.71 -12.42
N ARG A 145 10.20 16.23 -11.74
CA ARG A 145 11.56 16.77 -11.81
C ARG A 145 12.64 15.71 -11.99
N PHE A 146 12.43 14.49 -11.51
CA PHE A 146 13.44 13.44 -11.45
C PHE A 146 12.98 12.18 -12.19
N ARG A 147 13.90 11.40 -12.72
CA ARG A 147 13.62 10.02 -13.16
C ARG A 147 13.57 9.12 -11.94
N ILE A 148 12.38 8.59 -11.65
CA ILE A 148 12.07 7.87 -10.41
C ILE A 148 12.02 6.37 -10.67
N HIS A 149 12.68 5.59 -9.79
CA HIS A 149 12.34 4.19 -9.61
C HIS A 149 11.49 4.04 -8.34
N ARG A 150 10.48 3.17 -8.38
CA ARG A 150 9.64 2.86 -7.23
C ARG A 150 9.33 1.38 -7.14
N SER A 151 9.11 0.87 -5.92
CA SER A 151 8.63 -0.50 -5.75
C SER A 151 7.25 -0.69 -6.40
N GLU A 152 7.10 -1.75 -7.19
CA GLU A 152 5.86 -2.11 -7.86
C GLU A 152 4.96 -2.96 -6.95
N GLY A 153 3.65 -2.75 -7.05
CA GLY A 153 2.66 -3.55 -6.33
C GLY A 153 2.94 -3.62 -4.81
N ASN A 154 3.02 -4.84 -4.29
CA ASN A 154 3.31 -5.15 -2.90
C ASN A 154 4.72 -5.74 -2.69
N LEU A 155 5.69 -5.40 -3.55
CA LEU A 155 7.09 -5.80 -3.39
C LEU A 155 7.75 -5.03 -2.24
N ASN A 156 7.30 -5.28 -1.01
CA ASN A 156 7.63 -4.53 0.19
C ASN A 156 8.15 -5.39 1.35
N ASN A 157 8.41 -6.67 1.13
CA ASN A 157 8.87 -7.65 2.11
C ASN A 157 10.31 -8.13 1.82
N GLN A 158 10.79 -9.12 2.58
CA GLN A 158 12.15 -9.68 2.52
C GLN A 158 12.60 -10.21 1.14
N TYR A 159 11.68 -10.43 0.19
CA TYR A 159 11.96 -10.84 -1.18
C TYR A 159 11.69 -9.71 -2.17
N GLY A 160 10.55 -9.06 -2.03
CA GLY A 160 10.06 -8.06 -2.96
C GLY A 160 10.87 -6.78 -2.96
N LEU A 161 11.26 -6.28 -1.77
CA LEU A 161 12.12 -5.09 -1.67
C LEU A 161 13.48 -5.30 -2.34
N PRO A 162 14.22 -6.40 -2.07
CA PRO A 162 15.46 -6.70 -2.79
C PRO A 162 15.28 -6.76 -4.31
N LEU A 163 14.27 -7.48 -4.80
CA LEU A 163 14.00 -7.56 -6.24
C LEU A 163 13.68 -6.18 -6.85
N SER A 164 12.99 -5.33 -6.11
CA SER A 164 12.70 -3.97 -6.55
C SER A 164 13.94 -3.09 -6.56
N LEU A 165 14.83 -3.20 -5.58
CA LEU A 165 16.12 -2.48 -5.53
C LEU A 165 17.07 -2.92 -6.65
N LEU A 166 17.05 -4.19 -7.02
CA LEU A 166 17.84 -4.74 -8.13
C LEU A 166 17.42 -4.22 -9.51
N LYS A 167 16.28 -3.53 -9.61
CA LYS A 167 15.84 -2.79 -10.82
C LYS A 167 16.32 -1.33 -10.85
N LEU A 168 17.12 -0.89 -9.88
CA LEU A 168 17.72 0.45 -9.92
C LEU A 168 18.73 0.56 -11.05
N GLU A 169 18.67 1.66 -11.80
CA GLU A 169 19.55 1.99 -12.90
C GLU A 169 20.25 3.32 -12.65
N GLU A 170 21.38 3.55 -13.32
CA GLU A 170 22.09 4.83 -13.27
C GLU A 170 21.21 6.00 -13.69
N SER A 171 20.28 5.74 -14.59
CA SER A 171 19.34 6.75 -15.11
C SER A 171 18.36 7.25 -14.04
N HIS A 172 18.06 6.45 -13.01
CA HIS A 172 17.19 6.85 -11.93
C HIS A 172 17.88 7.84 -10.98
N GLU A 173 17.22 8.94 -10.68
CA GLU A 173 17.76 10.05 -9.89
C GLU A 173 17.26 10.05 -8.44
N ALA A 174 16.13 9.39 -8.17
CA ALA A 174 15.62 9.11 -6.84
C ALA A 174 14.81 7.80 -6.81
N GLY A 175 14.67 7.23 -5.61
CA GLY A 175 13.92 6.00 -5.39
C GLY A 175 12.80 6.18 -4.36
N VAL A 176 11.65 5.50 -4.54
CA VAL A 176 10.54 5.51 -3.60
C VAL A 176 10.10 4.08 -3.32
N PHE A 177 10.29 3.60 -2.10
CA PHE A 177 10.06 2.21 -1.75
C PHE A 177 9.11 2.05 -0.57
N GLU A 178 8.23 1.08 -0.65
CA GLU A 178 7.36 0.69 0.44
C GLU A 178 8.04 -0.38 1.30
N LEU A 179 8.00 -0.23 2.63
CA LEU A 179 8.45 -1.21 3.60
C LEU A 179 7.24 -1.76 4.37
N GLY A 180 6.94 -3.03 4.15
CA GLY A 180 5.88 -3.77 4.83
C GLY A 180 6.43 -4.60 5.99
N MET A 181 5.55 -4.99 6.92
CA MET A 181 5.90 -5.91 7.99
C MET A 181 4.68 -6.70 8.46
N SER A 182 4.92 -7.91 8.94
CA SER A 182 3.99 -8.69 9.76
C SER A 182 4.55 -8.91 11.17
N HIS A 183 5.87 -8.82 11.37
CA HIS A 183 6.54 -9.05 12.64
C HIS A 183 7.48 -7.89 13.01
N ALA A 184 7.79 -7.78 14.31
CA ALA A 184 8.82 -6.84 14.79
C ALA A 184 10.20 -7.18 14.20
N GLY A 185 11.03 -6.16 13.96
CA GLY A 185 12.37 -6.27 13.37
C GLY A 185 12.40 -6.33 11.85
N GLU A 186 11.26 -6.57 11.18
CA GLU A 186 11.22 -6.66 9.71
C GLU A 186 11.47 -5.30 9.03
N ILE A 187 10.92 -4.21 9.56
CA ILE A 187 11.17 -2.86 9.02
C ILE A 187 12.65 -2.50 9.16
N ALA A 188 13.26 -2.78 10.31
CA ALA A 188 14.69 -2.53 10.51
C ALA A 188 15.55 -3.36 9.55
N ALA A 189 15.18 -4.63 9.31
CA ALA A 189 15.87 -5.49 8.35
C ALA A 189 15.77 -4.94 6.92
N LEU A 190 14.58 -4.52 6.49
CA LEU A 190 14.35 -3.93 5.19
C LEU A 190 15.05 -2.56 5.04
N ALA A 191 15.03 -1.74 6.08
CA ALA A 191 15.71 -0.45 6.09
C ALA A 191 17.24 -0.61 5.97
N ARG A 192 17.84 -1.63 6.60
CA ARG A 192 19.29 -1.94 6.41
C ARG A 192 19.63 -2.28 4.96
N ILE A 193 18.71 -2.90 4.22
CA ILE A 193 18.91 -3.21 2.79
C ILE A 193 18.69 -1.96 1.95
N ALA A 194 17.59 -1.22 2.17
CA ALA A 194 17.20 -0.06 1.39
C ALA A 194 18.04 1.18 1.69
N GLN A 195 18.59 1.33 2.89
CA GLN A 195 19.36 2.48 3.36
C GLN A 195 18.67 3.80 2.98
N PRO A 196 17.47 4.08 3.52
CA PRO A 196 16.71 5.27 3.15
C PRO A 196 17.33 6.55 3.72
N ASP A 197 17.27 7.63 2.95
CA ASP A 197 17.62 8.99 3.38
C ASP A 197 16.42 9.70 3.99
N THR A 198 15.22 9.29 3.59
CA THR A 198 13.95 9.85 4.05
C THR A 198 13.00 8.73 4.44
N GLY A 199 12.43 8.81 5.64
CA GLY A 199 11.43 7.89 6.15
C GLY A 199 10.07 8.58 6.31
N VAL A 200 9.02 8.01 5.73
CA VAL A 200 7.64 8.49 5.82
C VAL A 200 6.81 7.49 6.59
N VAL A 201 6.16 7.91 7.67
CA VAL A 201 5.25 7.04 8.42
C VAL A 201 3.83 7.60 8.34
N THR A 202 2.93 6.80 7.73
CA THR A 202 1.56 7.25 7.43
C THR A 202 0.62 7.16 8.62
N ALA A 203 0.53 5.98 9.28
CA ALA A 203 -0.33 5.77 10.43
C ALA A 203 0.00 4.45 11.15
N VAL A 204 -0.41 4.35 12.43
CA VAL A 204 -0.44 3.11 13.22
C VAL A 204 -1.91 2.73 13.46
N ALA A 205 -2.25 1.49 13.13
CA ALA A 205 -3.59 0.95 13.33
C ALA A 205 -3.52 -0.55 13.67
N PRO A 206 -4.56 -1.15 14.24
CA PRO A 206 -4.60 -2.57 14.61
C PRO A 206 -4.65 -3.43 13.34
N VAL A 207 -3.46 -3.83 12.87
CA VAL A 207 -3.22 -4.73 11.74
C VAL A 207 -2.20 -5.78 12.18
N HIS A 208 -2.29 -7.00 11.67
CA HIS A 208 -1.37 -8.09 12.03
C HIS A 208 -1.34 -8.38 13.56
N LEU A 209 -2.44 -8.10 14.27
CA LEU A 209 -2.51 -8.22 15.73
C LEU A 209 -2.15 -9.61 16.25
N GLU A 210 -2.39 -10.65 15.46
CA GLU A 210 -2.03 -12.04 15.81
C GLU A 210 -0.53 -12.24 16.03
N TYR A 211 0.32 -11.38 15.42
CA TYR A 211 1.78 -11.45 15.54
C TYR A 211 2.35 -10.48 16.58
N PHE A 212 1.51 -9.67 17.22
CA PHE A 212 1.92 -8.66 18.21
C PHE A 212 1.26 -8.87 19.57
N PRO A 213 1.86 -9.67 20.46
CA PRO A 213 1.30 -9.88 21.81
C PRO A 213 1.09 -8.60 22.63
N SER A 214 1.88 -7.55 22.35
CA SER A 214 1.71 -6.23 22.97
C SER A 214 0.72 -5.31 22.23
N GLY A 215 -0.10 -5.87 21.33
CA GLY A 215 -1.13 -5.13 20.64
C GLY A 215 -0.60 -4.00 19.75
N ILE A 216 -1.32 -2.89 19.72
CA ILE A 216 -1.03 -1.73 18.87
C ILE A 216 0.30 -1.05 19.22
N GLU A 217 0.74 -1.07 20.49
CA GLU A 217 2.03 -0.57 20.93
C GLU A 217 3.19 -1.34 20.30
N GLY A 218 3.04 -2.65 20.13
CA GLY A 218 4.00 -3.48 19.41
C GLY A 218 4.11 -3.09 17.95
N ILE A 219 2.97 -2.88 17.30
CA ILE A 219 2.89 -2.40 15.92
C ILE A 219 3.55 -1.02 15.78
N ALA A 220 3.29 -0.12 16.75
CA ALA A 220 3.89 1.22 16.77
C ALA A 220 5.42 1.15 16.86
N ARG A 221 5.96 0.34 17.79
CA ARG A 221 7.41 0.12 17.91
C ARG A 221 8.02 -0.43 16.62
N ALA A 222 7.39 -1.43 16.01
CA ALA A 222 7.88 -2.01 14.76
C ALA A 222 7.88 -1.00 13.60
N LYS A 223 6.92 -0.09 13.52
CA LYS A 223 6.90 0.95 12.47
C LYS A 223 7.91 2.06 12.73
N ARG A 224 8.17 2.37 14.00
CA ARG A 224 9.20 3.32 14.41
C ARG A 224 10.60 2.88 13.98
N GLU A 225 10.84 1.58 13.81
CA GLU A 225 12.10 1.02 13.30
C GLU A 225 12.59 1.70 12.00
N LEU A 226 11.67 2.23 11.17
CA LEU A 226 12.07 3.00 9.99
C LEU A 226 12.79 4.29 10.39
N ILE A 227 12.26 5.04 11.35
CA ILE A 227 12.84 6.31 11.80
C ILE A 227 14.17 6.05 12.54
N ASP A 228 14.19 5.02 13.39
CA ASP A 228 15.39 4.61 14.13
C ASP A 228 16.53 4.10 13.19
N SER A 229 16.18 3.73 11.96
CA SER A 229 17.15 3.24 10.93
C SER A 229 17.66 4.36 10.01
N LEU A 230 17.16 5.59 10.12
CA LEU A 230 17.63 6.70 9.31
C LEU A 230 19.02 7.17 9.75
N PRO A 231 19.86 7.66 8.83
CA PRO A 231 21.14 8.28 9.21
C PRO A 231 20.93 9.56 10.01
N ALA A 232 21.92 10.03 10.73
CA ALA A 232 21.89 11.25 11.55
C ALA A 232 21.46 12.51 10.77
N GLY A 233 21.80 12.59 9.45
CA GLY A 233 21.32 13.65 8.56
C GLY A 233 20.04 13.29 7.78
N GLY A 234 19.36 12.21 8.15
CA GLY A 234 18.13 11.76 7.50
C GLY A 234 16.93 12.66 7.77
N ILE A 235 15.83 12.38 7.07
CA ILE A 235 14.60 13.15 7.16
C ILE A 235 13.45 12.23 7.57
N ALA A 236 12.75 12.57 8.67
CA ALA A 236 11.53 11.92 9.11
C ALA A 236 10.30 12.76 8.72
N ILE A 237 9.33 12.15 8.03
CA ILE A 237 8.06 12.78 7.66
C ILE A 237 6.94 12.06 8.37
N LEU A 238 6.31 12.73 9.35
CA LEU A 238 5.50 12.11 10.38
C LEU A 238 4.06 12.63 10.38
N ASN A 239 3.10 11.70 10.43
CA ASN A 239 1.69 12.04 10.59
C ASN A 239 1.41 12.49 12.04
N ALA A 240 1.21 13.79 12.24
CA ALA A 240 0.93 14.36 13.55
C ALA A 240 -0.55 14.21 14.00
N ASP A 241 -1.43 13.68 13.15
CA ASP A 241 -2.79 13.27 13.56
C ASP A 241 -2.84 11.88 14.18
N ASP A 242 -1.78 11.08 14.00
CA ASP A 242 -1.68 9.75 14.60
C ASP A 242 -0.97 9.84 15.96
N GLN A 243 -1.62 9.34 17.01
CA GLN A 243 -1.11 9.47 18.40
C GLN A 243 0.25 8.79 18.66
N PHE A 244 0.58 7.76 17.86
CA PHE A 244 1.87 7.06 17.97
C PHE A 244 2.91 7.73 17.07
N VAL A 245 2.56 7.96 15.78
CA VAL A 245 3.49 8.49 14.78
C VAL A 245 3.98 9.90 15.17
N SER A 246 3.10 10.73 15.77
CA SER A 246 3.46 12.07 16.24
C SER A 246 4.63 12.11 17.23
N ARG A 247 4.91 10.97 17.87
CA ARG A 247 5.97 10.83 18.88
C ARG A 247 7.23 10.12 18.37
N PHE A 248 7.23 9.61 17.14
CA PHE A 248 8.37 8.86 16.61
C PHE A 248 9.62 9.70 16.41
N GLY A 249 9.46 11.01 16.30
CA GLY A 249 10.55 11.96 16.17
C GLY A 249 11.21 12.41 17.49
N GLU A 250 10.64 12.10 18.67
CA GLU A 250 11.12 12.63 19.96
C GLU A 250 12.61 12.36 20.26
N SER A 251 13.17 11.25 19.76
CA SER A 251 14.58 10.88 19.92
C SER A 251 15.37 10.85 18.62
N PHE A 252 14.80 11.35 17.53
CA PHE A 252 15.47 11.40 16.24
C PHE A 252 16.22 12.72 16.06
N GLU A 253 17.54 12.66 15.86
CA GLU A 253 18.42 13.84 15.77
C GLU A 253 18.47 14.47 14.37
N GLY A 254 17.81 13.86 13.38
CA GLY A 254 17.75 14.36 12.00
C GLY A 254 16.65 15.40 11.78
N PHE A 255 16.41 15.74 10.53
CA PHE A 255 15.36 16.69 10.15
C PHE A 255 13.97 16.04 10.24
N GLN A 256 13.02 16.79 10.78
CA GLN A 256 11.64 16.32 10.94
C GLN A 256 10.69 17.27 10.22
N LEU A 257 9.70 16.70 9.54
CA LEU A 257 8.54 17.41 9.01
C LEU A 257 7.28 16.69 9.46
N SER A 258 6.33 17.45 9.97
CA SER A 258 5.02 16.97 10.39
C SER A 258 3.95 17.33 9.37
N PHE A 259 2.98 16.42 9.19
CA PHE A 259 1.78 16.71 8.41
C PHE A 259 0.51 16.38 9.19
N ARG A 260 -0.55 17.18 8.97
CA ARG A 260 -1.78 17.10 9.77
C ARG A 260 -2.96 17.75 9.07
N ILE A 261 -4.17 17.37 9.48
CA ILE A 261 -5.43 18.03 9.10
C ILE A 261 -5.89 18.96 10.24
N ASP A 262 -6.32 20.19 9.90
CA ASP A 262 -6.98 21.20 10.75
C ASP A 262 -6.18 21.74 11.95
N ARG A 263 -5.08 21.12 12.38
CA ARG A 263 -4.25 21.58 13.49
C ARG A 263 -2.86 22.00 13.02
N GLN A 264 -2.13 22.69 13.88
CA GLN A 264 -0.78 23.20 13.54
C GLN A 264 0.20 22.06 13.22
N ALA A 265 0.87 22.16 12.07
CA ALA A 265 1.92 21.27 11.59
C ALA A 265 2.71 22.00 10.49
N ASP A 266 3.88 21.45 10.07
CA ASP A 266 4.67 22.03 8.99
C ASP A 266 3.92 21.98 7.65
N PHE A 267 3.14 20.92 7.43
CA PHE A 267 2.23 20.74 6.27
C PHE A 267 0.81 20.49 6.78
N ARG A 268 -0.07 21.48 6.64
CA ARG A 268 -1.44 21.42 7.16
C ARG A 268 -2.47 21.55 6.04
N ALA A 269 -3.46 20.66 6.02
CA ALA A 269 -4.65 20.82 5.18
C ALA A 269 -5.75 21.54 5.96
N CYS A 270 -6.30 22.60 5.40
CA CYS A 270 -7.47 23.32 5.89
C CYS A 270 -8.52 23.44 4.78
N ASP A 271 -9.74 23.83 5.17
CA ASP A 271 -10.85 24.09 4.24
C ASP A 271 -11.11 22.90 3.30
N ILE A 272 -11.10 21.68 3.88
CA ILE A 272 -11.31 20.45 3.14
C ILE A 272 -12.76 20.39 2.67
N CYS A 273 -12.94 20.32 1.36
CA CYS A 273 -14.25 20.17 0.70
C CYS A 273 -14.23 18.89 -0.14
N GLU A 274 -15.39 18.20 -0.17
CA GLU A 274 -15.64 17.06 -1.03
C GLU A 274 -16.58 17.50 -2.16
N ASP A 275 -16.17 17.29 -3.42
CA ASP A 275 -16.99 17.58 -4.58
C ASP A 275 -18.01 16.45 -4.83
N GLY A 276 -19.03 16.69 -5.68
CA GLY A 276 -20.13 15.75 -5.90
C GLY A 276 -19.72 14.38 -6.49
N ASP A 277 -18.51 14.29 -7.06
CA ASP A 277 -17.91 13.03 -7.54
C ASP A 277 -17.09 12.31 -6.47
N GLY A 278 -16.96 12.90 -5.25
CA GLY A 278 -16.18 12.37 -4.14
C GLY A 278 -14.73 12.82 -4.12
N SER A 279 -14.29 13.60 -5.13
CA SER A 279 -12.94 14.18 -5.13
C SER A 279 -12.75 15.16 -3.97
N GLN A 280 -11.52 15.35 -3.53
CA GLN A 280 -11.21 16.22 -2.40
C GLN A 280 -10.52 17.49 -2.88
N ARG A 281 -10.89 18.63 -2.29
CA ARG A 281 -10.15 19.89 -2.39
C ARG A 281 -9.79 20.38 -1.01
N PHE A 282 -8.59 20.96 -0.87
CA PHE A 282 -8.15 21.56 0.38
C PHE A 282 -7.12 22.66 0.13
N ARG A 283 -6.96 23.55 1.10
CA ARG A 283 -5.89 24.53 1.11
C ARG A 283 -4.72 23.99 1.94
N LEU A 284 -3.57 23.82 1.30
CA LEU A 284 -2.32 23.52 1.98
C LEU A 284 -1.79 24.79 2.64
N GLN A 285 -1.50 24.73 3.94
CA GLN A 285 -0.67 25.70 4.67
C GLN A 285 0.68 25.06 4.99
N TRP A 286 1.74 25.81 4.74
CA TRP A 286 3.14 25.45 4.94
C TRP A 286 3.91 26.75 5.20
N GLU A 287 5.27 26.77 5.27
CA GLU A 287 6.05 27.99 5.55
C GLU A 287 5.94 29.07 4.44
N GLY A 288 5.47 28.70 3.24
CA GLY A 288 5.29 29.62 2.12
C GLY A 288 3.83 30.01 1.91
N GLU A 289 3.55 30.60 0.75
CA GLU A 289 2.19 31.00 0.35
C GLU A 289 1.25 29.77 0.28
N PRO A 290 0.00 29.88 0.77
CA PRO A 290 -0.95 28.78 0.72
C PRO A 290 -1.21 28.28 -0.70
N VAL A 291 -1.35 26.97 -0.88
CA VAL A 291 -1.59 26.33 -2.17
C VAL A 291 -2.92 25.56 -2.16
N GLU A 292 -3.75 25.77 -3.19
CA GLU A 292 -4.92 24.92 -3.41
C GLU A 292 -4.51 23.57 -3.98
N VAL A 293 -5.00 22.49 -3.37
CA VAL A 293 -4.72 21.10 -3.78
C VAL A 293 -6.03 20.42 -4.13
N ARG A 294 -6.06 19.73 -5.26
CA ARG A 294 -7.18 18.90 -5.73
C ARG A 294 -6.73 17.45 -5.87
N LEU A 295 -7.58 16.53 -5.45
CA LEU A 295 -7.34 15.09 -5.51
C LEU A 295 -8.55 14.41 -6.13
N ALA A 296 -8.36 13.69 -7.23
CA ALA A 296 -9.40 12.82 -7.79
C ALA A 296 -9.53 11.50 -7.01
N LEU A 297 -9.49 11.58 -5.67
CA LEU A 297 -9.50 10.45 -4.75
C LEU A 297 -10.54 10.72 -3.67
N VAL A 298 -11.29 9.69 -3.30
CA VAL A 298 -12.33 9.78 -2.27
C VAL A 298 -11.74 9.64 -0.87
N GLY A 299 -12.31 10.37 0.09
CA GLY A 299 -12.04 10.22 1.52
C GLY A 299 -10.87 11.04 2.08
N ARG A 300 -11.08 11.56 3.29
CA ARG A 300 -10.10 12.42 4.02
C ARG A 300 -8.74 11.75 4.27
N HIS A 301 -8.67 10.43 4.35
CA HIS A 301 -7.39 9.72 4.50
C HIS A 301 -6.45 9.96 3.31
N ASN A 302 -6.99 10.23 2.11
CA ASN A 302 -6.17 10.57 0.95
C ASN A 302 -5.63 12.00 1.01
N VAL A 303 -6.25 12.89 1.78
CA VAL A 303 -5.67 14.20 2.10
C VAL A 303 -4.39 14.03 2.92
N LEU A 304 -4.39 13.14 3.94
CA LEU A 304 -3.17 12.81 4.70
C LEU A 304 -2.08 12.20 3.82
N ASN A 305 -2.43 11.28 2.91
CA ASN A 305 -1.48 10.69 1.96
C ASN A 305 -0.86 11.78 1.05
N ALA A 306 -1.67 12.74 0.59
CA ALA A 306 -1.22 13.87 -0.22
C ALA A 306 -0.32 14.83 0.56
N LEU A 307 -0.63 15.13 1.83
CA LEU A 307 0.23 15.95 2.68
C LEU A 307 1.61 15.33 2.87
N ALA A 308 1.68 13.99 3.08
CA ALA A 308 2.96 13.28 3.15
C ALA A 308 3.76 13.41 1.85
N ALA A 309 3.09 13.35 0.68
CA ALA A 309 3.73 13.53 -0.61
C ALA A 309 4.20 14.98 -0.83
N LEU A 310 3.42 15.99 -0.43
CA LEU A 310 3.79 17.40 -0.49
C LEU A 310 4.98 17.72 0.42
N ALA A 311 4.98 17.20 1.66
CA ALA A 311 6.12 17.32 2.57
C ALA A 311 7.38 16.67 1.98
N THR A 312 7.24 15.48 1.38
CA THR A 312 8.36 14.80 0.71
C THR A 312 8.87 15.63 -0.47
N ALA A 313 8.00 16.20 -1.30
CA ALA A 313 8.36 17.03 -2.44
C ALA A 313 9.23 18.23 -2.03
N GLN A 314 8.89 18.90 -0.93
CA GLN A 314 9.65 20.03 -0.39
C GLN A 314 11.08 19.62 -0.05
N THR A 315 11.31 18.43 0.51
CA THR A 315 12.67 17.95 0.82
C THR A 315 13.52 17.71 -0.43
N PHE A 316 12.90 17.56 -1.60
CA PHE A 316 13.56 17.44 -2.91
C PHE A 316 13.61 18.77 -3.68
N GLY A 317 13.23 19.88 -3.05
CA GLY A 317 13.22 21.20 -3.67
C GLY A 317 12.17 21.36 -4.78
N ILE A 318 11.06 20.61 -4.68
CA ILE A 318 9.89 20.77 -5.54
C ILE A 318 8.88 21.63 -4.80
N HIS A 319 8.56 22.80 -5.39
CA HIS A 319 7.60 23.74 -4.82
C HIS A 319 6.20 23.09 -4.70
N PRO A 320 5.47 23.29 -3.59
CA PRO A 320 4.15 22.67 -3.37
C PRO A 320 3.13 22.91 -4.48
N SER A 321 3.14 24.02 -5.19
CA SER A 321 2.23 24.27 -6.32
C SER A 321 2.48 23.30 -7.49
N ARG A 322 3.75 22.97 -7.78
CA ARG A 322 4.08 21.97 -8.81
C ARG A 322 3.69 20.57 -8.36
N ALA A 323 3.88 20.26 -7.08
CA ALA A 323 3.46 19.01 -6.47
C ALA A 323 1.92 18.87 -6.49
N ALA A 324 1.18 19.94 -6.16
CA ALA A 324 -0.27 19.98 -6.23
C ALA A 324 -0.82 19.72 -7.63
N ALA A 325 -0.19 20.27 -8.66
CA ALA A 325 -0.56 19.99 -10.06
C ALA A 325 -0.39 18.50 -10.43
N ALA A 326 0.69 17.85 -9.97
CA ALA A 326 0.89 16.42 -10.16
C ALA A 326 -0.16 15.58 -9.42
N LEU A 327 -0.51 15.97 -8.18
CA LEU A 327 -1.56 15.31 -7.39
C LEU A 327 -2.95 15.45 -8.01
N ALA A 328 -3.27 16.57 -8.64
CA ALA A 328 -4.53 16.75 -9.36
C ALA A 328 -4.66 15.81 -10.58
N ALA A 329 -3.54 15.46 -11.19
CA ALA A 329 -3.48 14.48 -12.28
C ALA A 329 -3.42 13.02 -11.80
N PHE A 330 -3.17 12.77 -10.51
CA PHE A 330 -3.08 11.44 -9.93
C PHE A 330 -4.45 10.74 -9.95
N ARG A 331 -4.45 9.45 -10.30
CA ARG A 331 -5.69 8.64 -10.36
C ARG A 331 -5.63 7.52 -9.33
N PRO A 332 -6.79 7.06 -8.83
CA PRO A 332 -6.86 5.94 -7.92
C PRO A 332 -6.16 4.70 -8.50
N LEU A 333 -5.47 3.98 -7.63
CA LEU A 333 -4.92 2.67 -7.98
C LEU A 333 -6.06 1.64 -8.04
N LYS A 334 -5.90 0.62 -8.89
CA LYS A 334 -6.84 -0.49 -8.97
C LYS A 334 -7.10 -1.08 -7.58
N MET A 335 -8.37 -1.28 -7.24
CA MET A 335 -8.84 -1.79 -5.95
C MET A 335 -8.44 -0.94 -4.71
N ARG A 336 -8.19 0.38 -4.88
CA ARG A 336 -7.85 1.29 -3.77
C ARG A 336 -8.67 2.58 -3.88
N GLY A 337 -9.96 2.48 -3.55
CA GLY A 337 -10.92 3.57 -3.74
C GLY A 337 -11.20 3.86 -5.22
N GLU A 338 -11.04 2.87 -6.07
CA GLU A 338 -11.34 2.91 -7.50
C GLU A 338 -12.84 3.08 -7.69
N ILE A 339 -13.25 4.06 -8.50
CA ILE A 339 -14.67 4.31 -8.83
C ILE A 339 -14.97 3.63 -10.15
N LEU A 340 -15.98 2.75 -10.12
CA LEU A 340 -16.50 2.05 -11.29
C LEU A 340 -17.99 2.37 -11.41
N GLU A 341 -18.52 2.36 -12.63
CA GLU A 341 -19.95 2.51 -12.92
C GLU A 341 -20.48 1.21 -13.55
N TRP A 342 -21.59 0.71 -13.04
CA TRP A 342 -22.26 -0.48 -13.54
C TRP A 342 -23.77 -0.28 -13.55
N ASN A 343 -24.41 -0.24 -14.73
CA ASN A 343 -25.85 -0.09 -14.90
C ASN A 343 -26.45 1.09 -14.08
N GLY A 344 -25.75 2.22 -14.01
CA GLY A 344 -26.16 3.39 -13.21
C GLY A 344 -25.89 3.26 -11.70
N VAL A 345 -25.24 2.19 -11.26
CA VAL A 345 -24.75 1.98 -9.89
C VAL A 345 -23.32 2.47 -9.80
N ARG A 346 -23.01 3.26 -8.79
CA ARG A 346 -21.63 3.69 -8.48
C ARG A 346 -20.98 2.70 -7.53
N ILE A 347 -19.88 2.08 -7.94
CA ILE A 347 -19.11 1.13 -7.16
C ILE A 347 -17.81 1.77 -6.67
N VAL A 348 -17.58 1.76 -5.36
CA VAL A 348 -16.30 2.09 -4.72
C VAL A 348 -15.57 0.78 -4.47
N ASN A 349 -14.58 0.46 -5.30
CA ASN A 349 -13.80 -0.77 -5.21
C ASN A 349 -12.53 -0.52 -4.37
N ASP A 350 -12.50 -1.08 -3.15
CA ASP A 350 -11.34 -1.04 -2.25
C ASP A 350 -10.98 -2.44 -1.71
N CYS A 351 -11.01 -3.43 -2.60
CA CYS A 351 -10.84 -4.85 -2.27
C CYS A 351 -9.38 -5.29 -2.08
N TYR A 352 -8.39 -4.41 -2.20
CA TYR A 352 -6.99 -4.81 -2.11
C TYR A 352 -6.62 -5.36 -0.73
N ASN A 353 -7.02 -4.72 0.36
CA ASN A 353 -6.83 -5.17 1.73
C ASN A 353 -7.82 -4.48 2.67
N SER A 354 -8.07 -5.05 3.86
CA SER A 354 -8.96 -4.49 4.87
C SER A 354 -8.34 -4.57 6.27
N ASN A 355 -8.66 -3.57 7.09
CA ASN A 355 -8.44 -3.55 8.53
C ASN A 355 -9.43 -2.57 9.16
N PRO A 356 -9.63 -2.58 10.50
CA PRO A 356 -10.67 -1.76 11.15
C PRO A 356 -10.57 -0.28 10.83
N ARG A 357 -9.35 0.30 10.83
CA ARG A 357 -9.17 1.75 10.59
C ARG A 357 -9.42 2.14 9.13
N ALA A 358 -8.95 1.32 8.18
CA ALA A 358 -9.20 1.58 6.77
C ALA A 358 -10.69 1.42 6.42
N LEU A 359 -11.38 0.45 7.05
CA LEU A 359 -12.82 0.27 6.88
C LEU A 359 -13.59 1.46 7.44
N GLU A 360 -13.25 1.96 8.62
CA GLU A 360 -13.84 3.17 9.22
C GLU A 360 -13.81 4.36 8.24
N PHE A 361 -12.65 4.67 7.66
CA PHE A 361 -12.52 5.75 6.69
C PHE A 361 -13.42 5.59 5.46
N LEU A 362 -13.60 4.35 4.99
CA LEU A 362 -14.42 4.10 3.81
C LEU A 362 -15.92 4.06 4.12
N LEU A 363 -16.32 3.64 5.31
CA LEU A 363 -17.69 3.77 5.77
C LEU A 363 -18.07 5.26 5.89
N ASP A 364 -17.20 6.11 6.45
CA ASP A 364 -17.40 7.55 6.47
C ASP A 364 -17.51 8.15 5.06
N THR A 365 -16.73 7.62 4.12
CA THR A 365 -16.78 8.04 2.71
C THR A 365 -18.11 7.61 2.07
N LEU A 366 -18.56 6.37 2.29
CA LEU A 366 -19.84 5.86 1.80
C LEU A 366 -21.02 6.71 2.32
N ALA A 367 -20.99 7.05 3.63
CA ALA A 367 -22.01 7.88 4.26
C ALA A 367 -22.15 9.25 3.58
N ARG A 368 -21.03 9.86 3.19
CA ARG A 368 -21.02 11.18 2.52
C ARG A 368 -21.34 11.09 1.04
N ALA A 369 -20.67 10.24 0.29
CA ALA A 369 -20.83 10.10 -1.16
C ALA A 369 -22.22 9.58 -1.55
N GLY A 370 -22.85 8.83 -0.66
CA GLY A 370 -24.19 8.28 -0.84
C GLY A 370 -25.34 9.17 -0.34
N LYS A 371 -25.09 10.42 0.05
CA LYS A 371 -26.15 11.27 0.60
C LYS A 371 -27.30 11.45 -0.41
N GLY A 372 -28.52 11.06 0.02
CA GLY A 372 -29.70 11.06 -0.83
C GLY A 372 -29.83 9.88 -1.80
N ARG A 373 -28.95 8.87 -1.68
CA ARG A 373 -28.96 7.63 -2.47
C ARG A 373 -28.98 6.43 -1.54
N ARG A 374 -29.43 5.28 -2.04
CA ARG A 374 -29.31 4.02 -1.29
C ARG A 374 -27.84 3.57 -1.27
N ARG A 375 -27.34 3.20 -0.10
CA ARG A 375 -25.93 2.87 0.18
C ARG A 375 -25.84 1.41 0.59
N ILE A 376 -24.96 0.68 -0.05
CA ILE A 376 -24.73 -0.73 0.20
C ILE A 376 -23.26 -0.94 0.60
N ALA A 377 -23.01 -1.60 1.73
CA ALA A 377 -21.69 -2.01 2.12
C ALA A 377 -21.52 -3.52 1.88
N VAL A 378 -20.55 -3.91 1.05
CA VAL A 378 -20.16 -5.30 0.80
C VAL A 378 -18.81 -5.52 1.47
N LEU A 379 -18.82 -6.19 2.62
CA LEU A 379 -17.66 -6.31 3.50
C LEU A 379 -17.21 -7.76 3.61
N GLY A 380 -16.02 -8.04 3.14
CA GLY A 380 -15.35 -9.32 3.37
C GLY A 380 -14.53 -9.32 4.66
N GLU A 381 -14.17 -10.51 5.10
CA GLU A 381 -13.40 -10.76 6.31
C GLU A 381 -12.13 -9.89 6.40
N MET A 382 -11.85 -9.38 7.59
CA MET A 382 -10.58 -8.75 7.95
C MET A 382 -9.66 -9.79 8.57
N LEU A 383 -8.62 -10.19 7.84
CA LEU A 383 -7.68 -11.24 8.26
C LEU A 383 -6.60 -10.70 9.21
N GLU A 384 -5.89 -11.61 9.88
CA GLU A 384 -4.73 -11.35 10.75
C GLU A 384 -5.05 -10.50 12.00
N LEU A 385 -6.30 -10.54 12.47
CA LEU A 385 -6.73 -9.86 13.69
C LEU A 385 -6.61 -10.74 14.95
N GLY A 386 -6.33 -12.03 14.77
CA GLY A 386 -6.21 -13.00 15.88
C GLY A 386 -7.48 -13.08 16.72
N PRO A 387 -7.36 -13.30 18.05
CA PRO A 387 -8.53 -13.43 18.95
C PRO A 387 -9.45 -12.21 18.98
N ALA A 388 -8.97 -11.03 18.59
CA ALA A 388 -9.77 -9.81 18.55
C ALA A 388 -10.69 -9.72 17.32
N SER A 389 -10.58 -10.66 16.37
CA SER A 389 -11.33 -10.63 15.11
C SER A 389 -12.85 -10.50 15.29
N PRO A 390 -13.53 -11.33 16.10
CA PRO A 390 -14.99 -11.22 16.27
C PRO A 390 -15.44 -9.84 16.76
N ASP A 391 -14.75 -9.28 17.76
CA ASP A 391 -15.15 -8.01 18.36
C ASP A 391 -14.88 -6.82 17.44
N LEU A 392 -13.77 -6.83 16.72
CA LEU A 392 -13.45 -5.81 15.74
C LEU A 392 -14.41 -5.82 14.54
N HIS A 393 -14.89 -7.00 14.11
CA HIS A 393 -15.91 -7.12 13.09
C HIS A 393 -17.27 -6.60 13.61
N ARG A 394 -17.69 -6.96 14.85
CA ARG A 394 -18.93 -6.45 15.46
C ARG A 394 -18.91 -4.92 15.58
N GLU A 395 -17.78 -4.36 16.01
CA GLU A 395 -17.64 -2.90 16.12
C GLU A 395 -17.76 -2.20 14.76
N ALA A 396 -17.10 -2.73 13.73
CA ALA A 396 -17.23 -2.22 12.38
C ALA A 396 -18.66 -2.38 11.83
N GLY A 397 -19.34 -3.49 12.15
CA GLY A 397 -20.75 -3.71 11.84
C GLY A 397 -21.68 -2.66 12.48
N ARG A 398 -21.47 -2.33 13.77
CA ARG A 398 -22.21 -1.25 14.44
C ARG A 398 -22.05 0.09 13.71
N ARG A 399 -20.82 0.42 13.31
CA ARG A 399 -20.54 1.68 12.57
C ARG A 399 -21.15 1.69 11.17
N ALA A 400 -21.24 0.52 10.52
CA ALA A 400 -21.82 0.42 9.18
C ALA A 400 -23.28 0.87 9.12
N VAL A 401 -24.05 0.78 10.21
CA VAL A 401 -25.47 1.21 10.28
C VAL A 401 -25.66 2.68 9.96
N ALA A 402 -24.73 3.56 10.37
CA ALA A 402 -24.77 4.98 10.04
C ALA A 402 -24.38 5.26 8.58
N ALA A 403 -23.64 4.35 7.95
CA ALA A 403 -23.03 4.54 6.65
C ALA A 403 -23.78 3.85 5.50
N ALA A 404 -24.50 2.77 5.77
CA ALA A 404 -25.13 1.93 4.76
C ALA A 404 -26.57 1.58 5.12
N ASP A 405 -27.41 1.47 4.10
CA ASP A 405 -28.80 1.05 4.20
C ASP A 405 -28.95 -0.47 4.08
N CYS A 406 -27.94 -1.15 3.46
CA CYS A 406 -27.83 -2.61 3.40
C CYS A 406 -26.38 -3.04 3.66
N LEU A 407 -26.21 -4.19 4.31
CA LEU A 407 -24.90 -4.77 4.60
C LEU A 407 -24.83 -6.22 4.11
N VAL A 408 -23.89 -6.47 3.22
CA VAL A 408 -23.58 -7.81 2.71
C VAL A 408 -22.21 -8.21 3.26
N ALA A 409 -22.15 -9.29 4.01
CA ALA A 409 -20.94 -9.84 4.59
C ALA A 409 -20.46 -11.06 3.80
N VAL A 410 -19.13 -11.19 3.60
CA VAL A 410 -18.58 -12.27 2.76
C VAL A 410 -17.45 -12.97 3.47
N ARG A 411 -17.62 -14.27 3.70
CA ARG A 411 -16.65 -15.23 4.20
C ARG A 411 -16.29 -15.05 5.68
N GLY A 412 -16.08 -16.19 6.35
CA GLY A 412 -15.45 -16.32 7.67
C GLY A 412 -16.04 -15.42 8.75
N ASP A 413 -15.19 -14.68 9.43
CA ASP A 413 -15.56 -13.79 10.53
C ASP A 413 -16.33 -12.53 10.07
N ALA A 414 -16.50 -12.31 8.75
CA ALA A 414 -17.37 -11.24 8.26
C ALA A 414 -18.82 -11.36 8.76
N ARG A 415 -19.29 -12.57 9.17
CA ARG A 415 -20.60 -12.77 9.81
C ARG A 415 -20.80 -11.89 11.05
N TYR A 416 -19.74 -11.58 11.79
CA TYR A 416 -19.81 -10.73 12.98
C TYR A 416 -20.11 -9.26 12.65
N PHE A 417 -19.88 -8.79 11.41
CA PHE A 417 -20.40 -7.48 10.98
C PHE A 417 -21.92 -7.44 11.09
N LEU A 418 -22.61 -8.53 10.70
CA LEU A 418 -24.07 -8.61 10.73
C LEU A 418 -24.60 -8.62 12.16
N GLU A 419 -23.93 -9.33 13.07
CA GLU A 419 -24.29 -9.31 14.50
C GLU A 419 -24.16 -7.89 15.06
N GLY A 420 -23.07 -7.18 14.74
CA GLY A 420 -22.86 -5.80 15.16
C GLY A 420 -23.90 -4.84 14.59
N ALA A 421 -24.23 -4.97 13.32
CA ALA A 421 -25.23 -4.14 12.64
C ALA A 421 -26.65 -4.40 13.17
N ALA A 422 -27.02 -5.66 13.38
CA ALA A 422 -28.34 -6.03 13.97
C ALA A 422 -28.47 -5.47 15.40
N ALA A 423 -27.41 -5.60 16.22
CA ALA A 423 -27.40 -5.04 17.58
C ALA A 423 -27.49 -3.50 17.59
N ALA A 424 -27.06 -2.83 16.51
CA ALA A 424 -27.20 -1.38 16.32
C ALA A 424 -28.51 -0.97 15.61
N GLY A 425 -29.44 -1.91 15.34
CA GLY A 425 -30.77 -1.63 14.86
C GLY A 425 -30.98 -1.79 13.35
N MET A 426 -30.04 -2.33 12.59
CA MET A 426 -30.28 -2.63 11.17
C MET A 426 -31.22 -3.83 11.06
N ALA A 427 -32.30 -3.70 10.29
CA ALA A 427 -33.30 -4.76 10.13
C ALA A 427 -32.71 -5.99 9.40
N ALA A 428 -33.12 -7.20 9.80
CA ALA A 428 -32.62 -8.45 9.23
C ALA A 428 -32.81 -8.55 7.70
N ALA A 429 -33.84 -7.91 7.15
CA ALA A 429 -34.07 -7.85 5.70
C ALA A 429 -33.00 -7.08 4.92
N HIS A 430 -32.16 -6.30 5.60
CA HIS A 430 -31.07 -5.51 5.03
C HIS A 430 -29.69 -6.15 5.29
N LEU A 431 -29.65 -7.35 5.85
CA LEU A 431 -28.44 -8.10 6.23
C LEU A 431 -28.37 -9.39 5.41
N ALA A 432 -27.22 -9.65 4.79
CA ALA A 432 -27.00 -10.89 4.07
C ALA A 432 -25.56 -11.39 4.29
N PHE A 433 -25.39 -12.73 4.38
CA PHE A 433 -24.09 -13.39 4.48
C PHE A 433 -23.93 -14.39 3.33
N PHE A 434 -22.71 -14.43 2.77
CA PHE A 434 -22.32 -15.39 1.74
C PHE A 434 -20.94 -15.96 2.03
N ASP A 435 -20.76 -17.24 1.75
CA ASP A 435 -19.48 -17.92 1.96
C ASP A 435 -18.46 -17.57 0.87
N THR A 436 -18.92 -17.18 -0.31
CA THR A 436 -18.07 -16.86 -1.45
C THR A 436 -18.38 -15.50 -2.09
N PRO A 437 -17.38 -14.82 -2.68
CA PRO A 437 -17.60 -13.62 -3.49
C PRO A 437 -18.55 -13.84 -4.67
N ALA A 438 -18.57 -15.06 -5.23
CA ALA A 438 -19.41 -15.38 -6.39
C ALA A 438 -20.92 -15.40 -6.01
N GLU A 439 -21.28 -15.96 -4.86
CA GLU A 439 -22.66 -15.95 -4.34
C GLU A 439 -23.11 -14.53 -3.97
N ALA A 440 -22.22 -13.76 -3.35
CA ALA A 440 -22.50 -12.36 -3.06
C ALA A 440 -22.77 -11.55 -4.34
N ALA A 441 -22.02 -11.79 -5.43
CA ALA A 441 -22.24 -11.13 -6.72
C ALA A 441 -23.60 -11.49 -7.32
N ASP A 442 -24.05 -12.76 -7.25
CA ASP A 442 -25.37 -13.17 -7.76
C ASP A 442 -26.50 -12.50 -7.01
N HIS A 443 -26.37 -12.40 -5.68
CA HIS A 443 -27.32 -11.66 -4.84
C HIS A 443 -27.35 -10.17 -5.20
N LEU A 444 -26.16 -9.54 -5.30
CA LEU A 444 -26.04 -8.11 -5.63
C LEU A 444 -26.61 -7.78 -7.02
N ALA A 445 -26.44 -8.66 -8.01
CA ALA A 445 -27.01 -8.46 -9.34
C ALA A 445 -28.54 -8.35 -9.34
N SER A 446 -29.21 -8.98 -8.35
CA SER A 446 -30.67 -8.87 -8.16
C SER A 446 -31.08 -7.75 -7.20
N LEU A 447 -30.20 -7.34 -6.29
CA LEU A 447 -30.46 -6.32 -5.27
C LEU A 447 -30.27 -4.89 -5.76
N LEU A 448 -29.23 -4.65 -6.59
CA LEU A 448 -28.76 -3.32 -6.97
C LEU A 448 -29.69 -2.65 -7.97
N GLN A 449 -29.85 -1.34 -7.82
CA GLN A 449 -30.70 -0.50 -8.68
C GLN A 449 -29.93 0.73 -9.15
N PRO A 450 -30.26 1.29 -10.32
CA PRO A 450 -29.68 2.55 -10.79
C PRO A 450 -29.80 3.64 -9.72
N GLY A 451 -28.71 4.35 -9.47
CA GLY A 451 -28.62 5.38 -8.43
C GLY A 451 -28.00 4.89 -7.12
N ASP A 452 -27.84 3.58 -6.90
CA ASP A 452 -27.18 3.05 -5.71
C ASP A 452 -25.68 3.43 -5.67
N VAL A 453 -25.13 3.49 -4.43
CA VAL A 453 -23.70 3.59 -4.18
C VAL A 453 -23.27 2.37 -3.37
N VAL A 454 -22.30 1.62 -3.87
CA VAL A 454 -21.84 0.35 -3.28
C VAL A 454 -20.36 0.44 -2.95
N LEU A 455 -20.00 0.12 -1.70
CA LEU A 455 -18.62 -0.05 -1.25
C LEU A 455 -18.27 -1.54 -1.21
N PHE A 456 -17.18 -1.92 -1.86
CA PHE A 456 -16.58 -3.24 -1.73
C PHE A 456 -15.25 -3.14 -0.97
N LYS A 457 -15.12 -3.86 0.14
CA LYS A 457 -13.90 -3.90 0.93
C LYS A 457 -13.65 -5.23 1.63
N ALA A 458 -12.46 -5.80 1.47
CA ALA A 458 -12.05 -7.06 2.11
C ALA A 458 -10.52 -7.14 2.26
N SER A 459 -10.06 -8.06 3.10
CA SER A 459 -8.66 -8.50 3.09
C SER A 459 -8.33 -9.27 1.80
N ARG A 460 -7.06 -9.22 1.38
CA ARG A 460 -6.57 -9.80 0.11
C ARG A 460 -6.94 -11.28 -0.07
N GLY A 461 -6.91 -12.05 1.02
CA GLY A 461 -7.21 -13.49 1.00
C GLY A 461 -8.67 -13.83 0.69
N VAL A 462 -9.60 -12.87 0.83
CA VAL A 462 -11.02 -13.06 0.51
C VAL A 462 -11.28 -13.05 -0.99
N LYS A 463 -10.48 -12.27 -1.76
CA LYS A 463 -10.62 -12.06 -3.21
C LYS A 463 -11.97 -11.45 -3.59
N LEU A 464 -12.43 -10.47 -2.82
CA LEU A 464 -13.74 -9.84 -3.04
C LEU A 464 -13.82 -9.11 -4.39
N GLU A 465 -12.68 -8.78 -5.01
CA GLU A 465 -12.60 -8.29 -6.39
C GLU A 465 -13.23 -9.23 -7.43
N ASP A 466 -13.31 -10.55 -7.12
CA ASP A 466 -13.99 -11.52 -8.01
C ASP A 466 -15.50 -11.25 -8.08
N ALA A 467 -16.11 -10.76 -7.00
CA ALA A 467 -17.50 -10.32 -7.00
C ALA A 467 -17.70 -9.08 -7.89
N VAL A 468 -16.79 -8.10 -7.78
CA VAL A 468 -16.82 -6.89 -8.64
C VAL A 468 -16.66 -7.30 -10.11
N ALA A 469 -15.70 -8.16 -10.43
CA ALA A 469 -15.46 -8.63 -11.80
C ALA A 469 -16.67 -9.39 -12.35
N LYS A 470 -17.32 -10.24 -11.54
CA LYS A 470 -18.52 -10.98 -11.94
C LYS A 470 -19.69 -10.06 -12.25
N LEU A 471 -19.94 -9.04 -11.40
CA LEU A 471 -20.96 -8.03 -11.65
C LEU A 471 -20.72 -7.27 -12.94
N MET A 472 -19.50 -6.78 -13.17
CA MET A 472 -19.14 -6.05 -14.38
C MET A 472 -19.35 -6.90 -15.66
N ASN A 473 -19.05 -8.20 -15.58
CA ASN A 473 -19.26 -9.13 -16.70
C ASN A 473 -20.74 -9.47 -16.93
N CYS A 474 -21.57 -9.53 -15.90
CA CYS A 474 -23.02 -9.77 -16.05
C CYS A 474 -23.73 -8.62 -16.77
N GLY A 475 -23.28 -7.38 -16.59
CA GLY A 475 -23.81 -6.22 -17.33
C GLY A 475 -23.63 -6.33 -18.86
N LEU A 476 -22.50 -6.86 -19.30
CA LEU A 476 -22.23 -7.09 -20.73
C LEU A 476 -23.13 -8.17 -21.34
N ARG A 477 -23.50 -9.22 -20.58
CA ARG A 477 -24.39 -10.29 -21.08
C ARG A 477 -25.85 -9.85 -21.19
N ASN A 478 -26.34 -9.00 -20.30
CA ASN A 478 -27.72 -8.51 -20.35
C ASN A 478 -27.94 -7.45 -21.43
N ALA A 479 -26.92 -6.72 -21.85
CA ALA A 479 -26.99 -5.82 -23.00
C ALA A 479 -27.17 -6.58 -24.33
N ASP A 480 -26.61 -7.79 -24.44
CA ASP A 480 -26.73 -8.64 -25.65
C ASP A 480 -27.97 -9.55 -25.65
N CYS A 481 -28.63 -9.80 -24.52
CA CYS A 481 -29.66 -10.84 -24.41
C CYS A 481 -31.11 -10.36 -24.44
N GLY A 482 -31.41 -9.06 -24.53
CA GLY A 482 -32.77 -8.55 -24.77
C GLY A 482 -33.88 -9.05 -23.80
N VAL A 483 -33.54 -9.55 -22.59
CA VAL A 483 -34.49 -10.07 -21.61
C VAL A 483 -34.76 -9.02 -20.55
N PRO A 484 -36.01 -8.52 -20.40
CA PRO A 484 -36.36 -7.59 -19.34
C PRO A 484 -36.24 -8.29 -17.97
N PRO A 485 -35.85 -7.58 -16.89
CA PRO A 485 -35.70 -8.14 -15.57
C PRO A 485 -37.06 -8.65 -15.06
N LYS A 486 -37.13 -9.93 -14.66
CA LYS A 486 -38.26 -10.46 -13.91
C LYS A 486 -38.34 -9.77 -12.55
N ALA A 487 -39.44 -9.17 -12.22
CA ALA A 487 -39.75 -8.68 -10.87
C ALA A 487 -39.63 -9.84 -9.88
N ALA A 488 -38.60 -9.87 -9.07
CA ALA A 488 -38.43 -10.84 -8.00
C ALA A 488 -39.15 -10.36 -6.76
N GLY A 489 -40.25 -11.02 -6.43
CA GLY A 489 -40.89 -10.89 -5.12
C GLY A 489 -39.94 -11.39 -4.03
N CYS A 490 -39.77 -10.61 -2.98
CA CYS A 490 -39.05 -11.02 -1.77
C CYS A 490 -39.62 -12.32 -1.21
N ASN A 491 -38.83 -13.40 -1.23
CA ASN A 491 -39.15 -14.61 -0.51
C ASN A 491 -38.37 -14.60 0.83
N PRO A 492 -39.03 -14.50 1.99
CA PRO A 492 -38.37 -14.32 3.29
C PRO A 492 -37.88 -15.62 3.95
N GLN A 493 -37.58 -16.67 3.19
CA GLN A 493 -37.17 -17.97 3.76
C GLN A 493 -35.89 -18.53 3.13
N SER A 494 -34.75 -17.89 3.35
CA SER A 494 -33.45 -18.54 3.25
C SER A 494 -32.69 -18.35 4.58
N GLN A 495 -33.04 -19.19 5.52
CA GLN A 495 -32.28 -19.93 6.51
C GLN A 495 -31.08 -19.21 7.17
N ILE A 496 -31.39 -18.57 8.29
CA ILE A 496 -30.48 -18.56 9.44
C ILE A 496 -30.45 -20.01 9.94
N ARG A 497 -29.41 -20.78 9.65
CA ARG A 497 -29.17 -22.08 10.28
C ARG A 497 -28.77 -21.84 11.73
N ASP A 498 -29.51 -22.48 12.62
CA ASP A 498 -29.34 -22.49 14.07
C ASP A 498 -27.90 -22.90 14.46
N PRO A 499 -27.20 -22.19 15.38
CA PRO A 499 -25.81 -22.47 15.74
C PRO A 499 -25.60 -23.67 16.66
N LYS A 500 -26.53 -24.63 16.76
CA LYS A 500 -26.45 -25.78 17.67
C LYS A 500 -26.32 -27.14 16.99
N SER A 501 -25.53 -27.27 15.92
CA SER A 501 -25.12 -28.62 15.46
C SER A 501 -23.83 -28.52 14.66
N ILE A 502 -22.78 -28.77 15.36
CA ILE A 502 -21.48 -29.42 15.21
C ILE A 502 -20.43 -28.63 16.00
#